data_cd057a8a0e12013f9c30a271be738710
#
_entry.id   cd057a8a0e12013f9c30a271be738710
#
_cell.length_a   1.000
_cell.length_b   1.000
_cell.length_c   1.000
_cell.angle_alpha   90.00
_cell.angle_beta   90.00
_cell.angle_gamma   90.00
#
_symmetry.space_group_name_H-M   'P 1'
#
loop_
_entity.id
_entity.type
_entity.pdbx_description
1 polymer ?
#
loop_
_entity_poly.entity_id
_entity_poly.type
_entity_poly.pdbx_seq_one_letter_code
_entity_poly.pdbx_strand_id
1 'polypeptide(L)'
;MLDIAPVTLPNVLGVLALFTYIVTLLPTNLRVVFPSSRRTKIPTQLLKYRRWIGILAFLIALAHAYLLVIKRSYDFLDLKTYFIYFPGLASFLILIVLTITSNQWSVKKLKKNWKRLHQLTYWAMFLLCWHIFGTMLGHGSYLTFLGIFGITLIILLYLRRRWIEAEKQKVKEQKLQA
;
A
#
# COMPACT_ATOMS: atom_id res chain seq x y z
N MET A 1 -1.31 -24.26 19.62
CA MET A 1 -0.06 -24.24 18.83
C MET A 1 -0.38 -23.56 17.52
N LEU A 2 0.27 -22.43 17.17
CA LEU A 2 0.06 -21.79 15.87
C LEU A 2 0.71 -22.69 14.82
N ASP A 3 -0.11 -23.31 13.99
CA ASP A 3 0.36 -24.12 12.86
C ASP A 3 0.94 -23.16 11.82
N ILE A 4 2.27 -23.05 11.79
CA ILE A 4 2.96 -22.12 10.91
C ILE A 4 3.04 -22.76 9.52
N ALA A 5 2.27 -22.23 8.59
CA ALA A 5 2.25 -22.73 7.23
C ALA A 5 3.63 -22.58 6.54
N PRO A 6 4.02 -23.53 5.68
CA PRO A 6 5.27 -23.45 4.96
C PRO A 6 5.32 -22.23 4.03
N VAL A 7 6.50 -21.65 3.91
CA VAL A 7 6.73 -20.52 3.02
C VAL A 7 6.61 -20.97 1.57
N THR A 8 5.65 -20.44 0.84
CA THR A 8 5.43 -20.74 -0.58
C THR A 8 5.84 -19.54 -1.46
N LEU A 9 6.17 -19.80 -2.72
CA LEU A 9 6.54 -18.74 -3.67
C LEU A 9 5.47 -17.63 -3.79
N PRO A 10 4.14 -17.93 -3.85
CA PRO A 10 3.13 -16.89 -3.81
C PRO A 10 3.22 -16.01 -2.56
N ASN A 11 3.48 -16.59 -1.38
CA ASN A 11 3.61 -15.81 -0.14
C ASN A 11 4.82 -14.86 -0.19
N VAL A 12 5.96 -15.33 -0.72
CA VAL A 12 7.16 -14.48 -0.91
C VAL A 12 6.86 -13.31 -1.83
N LEU A 13 6.22 -13.57 -2.99
CA LEU A 13 5.85 -12.50 -3.94
C LEU A 13 4.86 -11.52 -3.35
N GLY A 14 3.88 -11.99 -2.57
CA GLY A 14 2.92 -11.13 -1.88
C GLY A 14 3.59 -10.15 -0.92
N VAL A 15 4.50 -10.65 -0.09
CA VAL A 15 5.27 -9.82 0.85
C VAL A 15 6.23 -8.88 0.13
N LEU A 16 6.89 -9.33 -0.93
CA LEU A 16 7.77 -8.49 -1.75
C LEU A 16 6.99 -7.36 -2.42
N ALA A 17 5.81 -7.65 -2.99
CA ALA A 17 4.92 -6.64 -3.55
C ALA A 17 4.49 -5.61 -2.49
N LEU A 18 4.14 -6.07 -1.28
CA LEU A 18 3.77 -5.23 -0.17
C LEU A 18 4.91 -4.28 0.24
N PHE A 19 6.13 -4.79 0.44
CA PHE A 19 7.27 -3.94 0.81
C PHE A 19 7.63 -2.95 -0.29
N THR A 20 7.61 -3.36 -1.55
CA THR A 20 7.82 -2.47 -2.69
C THR A 20 6.76 -1.37 -2.73
N TYR A 21 5.50 -1.71 -2.43
CA TYR A 21 4.41 -0.75 -2.31
C TYR A 21 4.62 0.20 -1.12
N ILE A 22 5.00 -0.29 0.08
CA ILE A 22 5.32 0.52 1.26
C ILE A 22 6.40 1.55 0.94
N VAL A 23 7.44 1.18 0.19
CA VAL A 23 8.51 2.08 -0.26
C VAL A 23 7.95 3.25 -1.08
N THR A 24 6.85 3.08 -1.82
CA THR A 24 6.21 4.21 -2.54
C THR A 24 5.56 5.24 -1.61
N LEU A 25 5.08 4.82 -0.44
CA LEU A 25 4.39 5.67 0.54
C LEU A 25 5.37 6.34 1.51
N LEU A 26 6.49 5.69 1.77
CA LEU A 26 7.48 6.06 2.78
C LEU A 26 7.97 7.51 2.64
N PRO A 27 8.45 7.99 1.47
CA PRO A 27 9.10 9.30 1.37
C PRO A 27 8.14 10.46 1.67
N THR A 28 6.88 10.34 1.30
CA THR A 28 5.88 11.38 1.56
C THR A 28 5.56 11.48 3.06
N ASN A 29 5.43 10.34 3.74
CA ASN A 29 5.14 10.29 5.17
C ASN A 29 6.35 10.73 6.00
N LEU A 30 7.55 10.25 5.67
CA LEU A 30 8.79 10.63 6.37
C LEU A 30 9.06 12.14 6.31
N ARG A 31 8.88 12.78 5.16
CA ARG A 31 9.15 14.23 5.00
C ARG A 31 8.24 15.13 5.84
N VAL A 32 7.07 14.65 6.22
CA VAL A 32 6.12 15.38 7.06
C VAL A 32 6.33 15.07 8.54
N VAL A 33 6.48 13.78 8.86
CA VAL A 33 6.64 13.32 10.26
C VAL A 33 8.02 13.68 10.81
N PHE A 34 9.06 13.54 9.99
CA PHE A 34 10.44 13.85 10.34
C PHE A 34 11.01 14.94 9.43
N PRO A 35 10.87 16.24 9.76
CA PRO A 35 11.34 17.34 8.91
C PRO A 35 12.84 17.28 8.57
N SER A 36 13.67 16.73 9.47
CA SER A 36 15.10 16.48 9.25
C SER A 36 15.38 15.57 8.06
N SER A 37 14.47 14.64 7.78
CA SER A 37 14.60 13.72 6.63
C SER A 37 14.54 14.43 5.27
N ARG A 38 14.02 15.66 5.20
CA ARG A 38 14.00 16.47 3.97
C ARG A 38 15.40 16.83 3.46
N ARG A 39 16.37 16.88 4.37
CA ARG A 39 17.77 17.19 4.04
C ARG A 39 18.54 15.96 3.54
N THR A 40 18.01 14.76 3.74
CA THR A 40 18.64 13.52 3.29
C THR A 40 18.33 13.23 1.81
N LYS A 41 19.29 12.58 1.12
CA LYS A 41 19.13 12.22 -0.30
C LYS A 41 18.09 11.12 -0.52
N ILE A 42 17.88 10.23 0.47
CA ILE A 42 17.04 9.03 0.35
C ILE A 42 15.57 9.37 0.01
N PRO A 43 14.81 10.18 0.78
CA PRO A 43 13.42 10.49 0.45
C PRO A 43 13.28 11.23 -0.89
N THR A 44 14.29 12.00 -1.28
CA THR A 44 14.29 12.73 -2.55
C THR A 44 14.44 11.78 -3.73
N GLN A 45 15.35 10.81 -3.64
CA GLN A 45 15.53 9.77 -4.66
C GLN A 45 14.29 8.88 -4.77
N LEU A 46 13.73 8.43 -3.64
CA LEU A 46 12.50 7.62 -3.63
C LEU A 46 11.32 8.37 -4.28
N LEU A 47 11.19 9.69 -4.08
CA LEU A 47 10.17 10.49 -4.77
C LEU A 47 10.41 10.56 -6.28
N LYS A 48 11.67 10.67 -6.72
CA LYS A 48 12.06 10.67 -8.14
C LYS A 48 11.68 9.36 -8.82
N TYR A 49 11.93 8.24 -8.16
CA TYR A 49 11.68 6.89 -8.72
C TYR A 49 10.32 6.30 -8.32
N ARG A 50 9.49 7.04 -7.54
CA ARG A 50 8.22 6.56 -7.00
C ARG A 50 7.31 5.89 -8.04
N ARG A 51 7.28 6.45 -9.26
CA ARG A 51 6.49 5.90 -10.36
C ARG A 51 6.95 4.48 -10.73
N TRP A 52 8.26 4.29 -10.93
CA TRP A 52 8.84 3.01 -11.32
C TRP A 52 8.72 1.97 -10.21
N ILE A 53 8.92 2.41 -8.96
CA ILE A 53 8.74 1.54 -7.79
C ILE A 53 7.27 1.09 -7.69
N GLY A 54 6.30 1.98 -7.96
CA GLY A 54 4.87 1.64 -7.98
C GLY A 54 4.50 0.65 -9.10
N ILE A 55 5.06 0.83 -10.30
CA ILE A 55 4.88 -0.12 -11.40
C ILE A 55 5.49 -1.49 -11.05
N LEU A 56 6.68 -1.51 -10.46
CA LEU A 56 7.32 -2.74 -10.01
C LEU A 56 6.47 -3.46 -8.95
N ALA A 57 5.93 -2.72 -7.97
CA ALA A 57 5.02 -3.28 -6.96
C ALA A 57 3.79 -3.94 -7.61
N PHE A 58 3.21 -3.30 -8.62
CA PHE A 58 2.10 -3.87 -9.38
C PHE A 58 2.49 -5.14 -10.13
N LEU A 59 3.64 -5.17 -10.82
CA LEU A 59 4.09 -6.35 -11.56
C LEU A 59 4.34 -7.55 -10.63
N ILE A 60 4.92 -7.32 -9.46
CA ILE A 60 5.11 -8.38 -8.46
C ILE A 60 3.75 -8.84 -7.90
N ALA A 61 2.82 -7.91 -7.64
CA ALA A 61 1.46 -8.24 -7.20
C ALA A 61 0.69 -9.04 -8.27
N LEU A 62 0.90 -8.73 -9.56
CA LEU A 62 0.33 -9.48 -10.68
C LEU A 62 0.84 -10.93 -10.70
N ALA A 63 2.15 -11.11 -10.53
CA ALA A 63 2.75 -12.45 -10.46
C ALA A 63 2.24 -13.23 -9.24
N HIS A 64 2.09 -12.57 -8.08
CA HIS A 64 1.48 -13.14 -6.88
C HIS A 64 0.04 -13.62 -7.15
N ALA A 65 -0.81 -12.74 -7.72
CA ALA A 65 -2.19 -13.04 -8.03
C ALA A 65 -2.31 -14.20 -9.05
N TYR A 66 -1.50 -14.18 -10.11
CA TYR A 66 -1.45 -15.22 -11.13
C TYR A 66 -1.14 -16.60 -10.53
N LEU A 67 -0.11 -16.69 -9.68
CA LEU A 67 0.24 -17.95 -9.02
C LEU A 67 -0.85 -18.44 -8.06
N LEU A 68 -1.56 -17.54 -7.40
CA LEU A 68 -2.69 -17.92 -6.55
C LEU A 68 -3.85 -18.49 -7.38
N VAL A 69 -4.17 -17.87 -8.50
CA VAL A 69 -5.26 -18.34 -9.39
C VAL A 69 -4.96 -19.76 -9.93
N ILE A 70 -3.71 -20.04 -10.32
CA ILE A 70 -3.33 -21.35 -10.84
C ILE A 70 -3.30 -22.43 -9.75
N LYS A 71 -2.85 -22.09 -8.54
CA LYS A 71 -2.62 -23.09 -7.49
C LYS A 71 -3.85 -23.45 -6.66
N ARG A 72 -4.90 -22.65 -6.68
CA ARG A 72 -6.10 -22.85 -5.84
C ARG A 72 -7.33 -23.09 -6.70
N SER A 73 -8.00 -24.22 -6.45
CA SER A 73 -9.42 -24.36 -6.72
C SER A 73 -10.17 -23.45 -5.73
N TYR A 74 -10.75 -22.34 -6.25
CA TYR A 74 -11.52 -21.43 -5.42
C TYR A 74 -12.91 -22.01 -5.18
N ASP A 75 -13.25 -22.24 -3.91
CA ASP A 75 -14.64 -22.41 -3.52
C ASP A 75 -15.28 -21.04 -3.33
N PHE A 76 -16.00 -20.57 -4.35
CA PHE A 76 -16.69 -19.27 -4.35
C PHE A 76 -17.92 -19.26 -3.45
N LEU A 77 -18.31 -20.36 -2.82
CA LEU A 77 -19.44 -20.46 -1.91
C LEU A 77 -19.01 -20.30 -0.44
N ASP A 78 -17.71 -20.36 -0.14
CA ASP A 78 -17.20 -20.18 1.22
C ASP A 78 -17.03 -18.70 1.59
N LEU A 79 -17.77 -18.26 2.61
CA LEU A 79 -17.71 -16.88 3.14
C LEU A 79 -16.28 -16.49 3.58
N LYS A 80 -15.48 -17.42 4.10
CA LYS A 80 -14.09 -17.17 4.52
C LYS A 80 -13.23 -16.80 3.32
N THR A 81 -13.48 -17.41 2.17
CA THR A 81 -12.81 -17.12 0.91
C THR A 81 -13.03 -15.65 0.52
N TYR A 82 -14.28 -15.15 0.57
CA TYR A 82 -14.56 -13.75 0.28
C TYR A 82 -13.89 -12.79 1.25
N PHE A 83 -13.93 -13.06 2.54
CA PHE A 83 -13.33 -12.19 3.55
C PHE A 83 -11.82 -11.96 3.33
N ILE A 84 -11.11 -12.99 2.85
CA ILE A 84 -9.67 -12.96 2.60
C ILE A 84 -9.36 -12.38 1.21
N TYR A 85 -10.06 -12.80 0.17
CA TYR A 85 -9.69 -12.46 -1.22
C TYR A 85 -10.27 -11.15 -1.71
N PHE A 86 -11.46 -10.75 -1.25
CA PHE A 86 -12.08 -9.51 -1.68
C PHE A 86 -11.19 -8.27 -1.45
N PRO A 87 -10.60 -8.02 -0.26
CA PRO A 87 -9.73 -6.87 -0.06
C PRO A 87 -8.43 -6.96 -0.88
N GLY A 88 -7.92 -8.18 -1.13
CA GLY A 88 -6.80 -8.42 -2.04
C GLY A 88 -7.14 -8.03 -3.48
N LEU A 89 -8.27 -8.49 -4.00
CA LEU A 89 -8.75 -8.15 -5.34
C LEU A 89 -9.03 -6.64 -5.47
N ALA A 90 -9.71 -6.05 -4.49
CA ALA A 90 -10.01 -4.62 -4.50
C ALA A 90 -8.73 -3.76 -4.50
N SER A 91 -7.74 -4.11 -3.69
CA SER A 91 -6.45 -3.42 -3.70
C SER A 91 -5.71 -3.61 -5.02
N PHE A 92 -5.77 -4.79 -5.63
CA PHE A 92 -5.17 -5.08 -6.91
C PHE A 92 -5.81 -4.25 -8.05
N LEU A 93 -7.13 -4.12 -8.08
CA LEU A 93 -7.83 -3.25 -9.03
C LEU A 93 -7.42 -1.78 -8.88
N ILE A 94 -7.26 -1.31 -7.66
CA ILE A 94 -6.72 0.04 -7.41
C ILE A 94 -5.31 0.16 -7.99
N LEU A 95 -4.42 -0.82 -7.77
CA LEU A 95 -3.07 -0.80 -8.31
C LEU A 95 -3.05 -0.79 -9.85
N ILE A 96 -3.96 -1.51 -10.52
CA ILE A 96 -4.14 -1.45 -11.98
C ILE A 96 -4.42 0.01 -12.41
N VAL A 97 -5.43 0.64 -11.83
CA VAL A 97 -5.82 2.02 -12.15
C VAL A 97 -4.67 2.99 -11.91
N LEU A 98 -3.97 2.87 -10.78
CA LEU A 98 -2.82 3.70 -10.46
C LEU A 98 -1.66 3.50 -11.43
N THR A 99 -1.42 2.27 -11.87
CA THR A 99 -0.35 1.93 -12.83
C THR A 99 -0.66 2.49 -14.22
N ILE A 100 -1.87 2.27 -14.74
CA ILE A 100 -2.31 2.79 -16.05
C ILE A 100 -2.25 4.32 -16.07
N THR A 101 -2.61 4.98 -14.97
CA THR A 101 -2.62 6.45 -14.87
C THR A 101 -1.27 7.05 -14.46
N SER A 102 -0.25 6.23 -14.25
CA SER A 102 1.11 6.66 -13.90
C SER A 102 1.94 7.06 -15.12
N ASN A 103 1.40 7.91 -16.01
CA ASN A 103 2.10 8.42 -17.19
C ASN A 103 1.88 9.92 -17.37
N GLN A 104 2.72 10.57 -18.19
CA GLN A 104 2.68 12.02 -18.44
C GLN A 104 1.38 12.47 -19.11
N TRP A 105 0.82 11.65 -19.98
CA TRP A 105 -0.43 11.95 -20.66
C TRP A 105 -1.61 12.00 -19.68
N SER A 106 -1.72 11.01 -18.78
CA SER A 106 -2.74 10.98 -17.72
C SER A 106 -2.62 12.17 -16.77
N VAL A 107 -1.40 12.56 -16.38
CA VAL A 107 -1.16 13.75 -15.55
C VAL A 107 -1.67 15.01 -16.24
N LYS A 108 -1.35 15.20 -17.54
CA LYS A 108 -1.81 16.36 -18.33
C LYS A 108 -3.33 16.36 -18.53
N LYS A 109 -3.93 15.20 -18.80
CA LYS A 109 -5.37 15.07 -19.08
C LYS A 109 -6.23 15.22 -17.80
N LEU A 110 -5.85 14.55 -16.72
CA LEU A 110 -6.62 14.53 -15.47
C LEU A 110 -6.37 15.73 -14.56
N LYS A 111 -5.24 16.45 -14.71
CA LYS A 111 -4.90 17.66 -13.94
C LYS A 111 -5.13 17.46 -12.41
N LYS A 112 -6.05 18.24 -11.80
CA LYS A 112 -6.38 18.14 -10.37
C LYS A 112 -6.93 16.76 -9.97
N ASN A 113 -7.70 16.14 -10.87
CA ASN A 113 -8.30 14.83 -10.62
C ASN A 113 -7.25 13.71 -10.57
N TRP A 114 -6.09 13.86 -11.23
CA TRP A 114 -4.99 12.91 -11.12
C TRP A 114 -4.51 12.76 -9.66
N LYS A 115 -4.37 13.87 -8.94
CA LYS A 115 -3.99 13.83 -7.52
C LYS A 115 -5.04 13.14 -6.65
N ARG A 116 -6.33 13.39 -6.91
CA ARG A 116 -7.44 12.72 -6.20
C ARG A 116 -7.46 11.22 -6.47
N LEU A 117 -7.30 10.83 -7.75
CA LEU A 117 -7.21 9.43 -8.14
C LEU A 117 -6.04 8.72 -7.45
N HIS A 118 -4.86 9.34 -7.42
CA HIS A 118 -3.69 8.78 -6.76
C HIS A 118 -3.77 8.75 -5.22
N GLN A 119 -4.78 9.39 -4.60
CA GLN A 119 -5.10 9.20 -3.19
C GLN A 119 -5.69 7.82 -2.89
N LEU A 120 -6.22 7.10 -3.90
CA LEU A 120 -6.65 5.70 -3.76
C LEU A 120 -5.52 4.79 -3.27
N THR A 121 -4.26 5.20 -3.42
CA THR A 121 -3.14 4.48 -2.82
C THR A 121 -3.28 4.33 -1.29
N TYR A 122 -3.88 5.28 -0.58
CA TYR A 122 -4.11 5.14 0.86
C TYR A 122 -5.27 4.19 1.19
N TRP A 123 -6.29 4.12 0.32
CA TRP A 123 -7.34 3.11 0.45
C TRP A 123 -6.79 1.70 0.21
N ALA A 124 -5.94 1.53 -0.82
CA ALA A 124 -5.24 0.27 -1.06
C ALA A 124 -4.41 -0.17 0.16
N MET A 125 -3.78 0.78 0.87
CA MET A 125 -3.02 0.49 2.10
C MET A 125 -3.88 -0.18 3.18
N PHE A 126 -5.10 0.33 3.43
CA PHE A 126 -6.03 -0.25 4.41
C PHE A 126 -6.59 -1.60 3.94
N LEU A 127 -6.91 -1.72 2.65
CA LEU A 127 -7.35 -3.00 2.06
C LEU A 127 -6.27 -4.08 2.14
N LEU A 128 -5.01 -3.72 1.89
CA LEU A 128 -3.87 -4.64 2.04
C LEU A 128 -3.65 -5.06 3.50
N CYS A 129 -3.82 -4.13 4.45
CA CYS A 129 -3.79 -4.48 5.88
C CYS A 129 -4.87 -5.51 6.21
N TRP A 130 -6.09 -5.30 5.75
CA TRP A 130 -7.19 -6.26 5.93
C TRP A 130 -6.89 -7.60 5.26
N HIS A 131 -6.42 -7.60 4.00
CA HIS A 131 -6.06 -8.81 3.26
C HIS A 131 -5.02 -9.66 4.01
N ILE A 132 -3.95 -9.03 4.49
CA ILE A 132 -2.87 -9.72 5.20
C ILE A 132 -3.36 -10.23 6.56
N PHE A 133 -4.17 -9.46 7.28
CA PHE A 133 -4.75 -9.88 8.54
C PHE A 133 -5.68 -11.08 8.35
N GLY A 134 -6.52 -11.08 7.31
CA GLY A 134 -7.37 -12.21 6.96
C GLY A 134 -6.57 -13.48 6.63
N THR A 135 -5.47 -13.34 5.87
CA THR A 135 -4.58 -14.49 5.57
C THR A 135 -3.87 -15.01 6.81
N MET A 136 -3.53 -14.15 7.77
CA MET A 136 -2.93 -14.55 9.04
C MET A 136 -3.87 -15.42 9.87
N LEU A 137 -5.17 -15.07 9.92
CA LEU A 137 -6.18 -15.85 10.66
C LEU A 137 -6.41 -17.23 10.04
N GLY A 138 -6.21 -17.39 8.71
CA GLY A 138 -6.39 -18.66 8.01
C GLY A 138 -5.13 -19.52 8.00
N HIS A 139 -4.01 -18.97 7.55
CA HIS A 139 -2.74 -19.68 7.31
C HIS A 139 -1.54 -18.76 7.55
N GLY A 140 -1.26 -18.44 8.83
CA GLY A 140 -0.15 -17.56 9.19
C GLY A 140 1.21 -18.18 8.88
N SER A 141 2.08 -17.42 8.19
CA SER A 141 3.50 -17.74 8.00
C SER A 141 4.37 -16.65 8.62
N TYR A 142 5.65 -16.92 8.85
CA TYR A 142 6.59 -15.89 9.33
C TYR A 142 6.58 -14.64 8.43
N LEU A 143 6.43 -14.81 7.13
CA LEU A 143 6.32 -13.72 6.18
C LEU A 143 5.07 -12.86 6.40
N THR A 144 3.97 -13.45 6.85
CA THR A 144 2.73 -12.74 7.16
C THR A 144 2.92 -11.78 8.33
N PHE A 145 3.63 -12.24 9.40
CA PHE A 145 3.97 -11.37 10.54
C PHE A 145 4.85 -10.19 10.12
N LEU A 146 5.85 -10.44 9.28
CA LEU A 146 6.70 -9.39 8.74
C LEU A 146 5.89 -8.39 7.89
N GLY A 147 4.96 -8.88 7.09
CA GLY A 147 4.04 -8.06 6.29
C GLY A 147 3.14 -7.18 7.17
N ILE A 148 2.55 -7.75 8.23
CA ILE A 148 1.71 -7.00 9.19
C ILE A 148 2.53 -5.92 9.89
N PHE A 149 3.73 -6.23 10.34
CA PHE A 149 4.61 -5.23 10.95
C PHE A 149 4.90 -4.06 9.99
N GLY A 150 5.26 -4.36 8.74
CA GLY A 150 5.55 -3.33 7.74
C GLY A 150 4.35 -2.46 7.41
N ILE A 151 3.16 -3.06 7.20
CA ILE A 151 1.95 -2.30 6.85
C ILE A 151 1.45 -1.48 8.05
N THR A 152 1.55 -2.01 9.27
CA THR A 152 1.17 -1.27 10.48
C THR A 152 2.06 -0.05 10.67
N LEU A 153 3.37 -0.20 10.49
CA LEU A 153 4.31 0.91 10.59
C LEU A 153 3.98 2.05 9.61
N ILE A 154 3.69 1.72 8.34
CA ILE A 154 3.35 2.77 7.35
C ILE A 154 1.99 3.40 7.62
N ILE A 155 1.00 2.66 8.16
CA ILE A 155 -0.29 3.20 8.60
C ILE A 155 -0.08 4.18 9.76
N LEU A 156 0.72 3.84 10.76
CA LEU A 156 1.03 4.75 11.88
C LEU A 156 1.72 6.04 11.40
N LEU A 157 2.67 5.93 10.48
CA LEU A 157 3.30 7.09 9.86
C LEU A 157 2.31 7.94 9.06
N TYR A 158 1.38 7.32 8.34
CA TYR A 158 0.32 8.02 7.62
C TYR A 158 -0.63 8.76 8.57
N LEU A 159 -1.10 8.12 9.64
CA LEU A 159 -1.98 8.73 10.64
C LEU A 159 -1.29 9.90 11.34
N ARG A 160 -0.02 9.72 11.75
CA ARG A 160 0.80 10.78 12.33
C ARG A 160 0.96 11.97 11.38
N ARG A 161 1.21 11.70 10.11
CA ARG A 161 1.26 12.74 9.07
C ARG A 161 -0.06 13.50 8.99
N ARG A 162 -1.20 12.79 8.90
CA ARG A 162 -2.54 13.41 8.81
C ARG A 162 -2.84 14.29 10.02
N TRP A 163 -2.46 13.85 11.20
CA TRP A 163 -2.59 14.64 12.42
C TRP A 163 -1.77 15.94 12.36
N ILE A 164 -0.50 15.86 11.95
CA ILE A 164 0.38 17.04 11.81
C ILE A 164 -0.17 18.01 10.74
N GLU A 165 -0.67 17.51 9.63
CA GLU A 165 -1.27 18.33 8.55
C GLU A 165 -2.53 19.06 9.05
N ALA A 166 -3.41 18.37 9.79
CA ALA A 166 -4.61 18.95 10.37
C ALA A 166 -4.30 20.06 11.41
N GLU A 167 -3.32 19.81 12.29
CA GLU A 167 -2.89 20.82 13.28
C GLU A 167 -2.36 22.09 12.62
N LYS A 168 -1.53 21.94 11.58
CA LYS A 168 -1.03 23.10 10.81
C LYS A 168 -2.14 23.88 10.12
N GLN A 169 -3.20 23.21 9.71
CA GLN A 169 -4.34 23.86 9.07
C GLN A 169 -5.14 24.69 10.09
N LYS A 170 -5.41 24.16 11.29
CA LYS A 170 -6.07 24.89 12.38
C LYS A 170 -5.30 26.17 12.77
N VAL A 171 -3.97 26.06 12.95
CA VAL A 171 -3.12 27.21 13.28
C VAL A 171 -3.15 28.28 12.17
N LYS A 172 -3.22 27.87 10.91
CA LYS A 172 -3.33 28.80 9.78
C LYS A 172 -4.69 29.53 9.77
N GLU A 173 -5.77 28.82 10.03
CA GLU A 173 -7.13 29.39 10.11
C GLU A 173 -7.26 30.39 11.25
N GLN A 174 -6.71 30.08 12.43
CA GLN A 174 -6.67 31.01 13.57
C GLN A 174 -5.90 32.31 13.27
N LYS A 175 -4.78 32.21 12.54
CA LYS A 175 -4.01 33.40 12.13
C LYS A 175 -4.68 34.27 11.07
N LEU A 176 -5.67 33.74 10.34
CA LEU A 176 -6.44 34.50 9.36
C LEU A 176 -7.66 35.19 9.99
N GLN A 177 -8.05 34.76 11.19
CA GLN A 177 -9.18 35.31 11.94
C GLN A 177 -8.77 36.35 12.97
N ALA A 178 -7.47 36.41 13.32
CA ALA A 178 -6.86 37.42 14.22
C ALA A 178 -6.30 38.60 13.41
#